data_90fffb94108d9bb2bd236fd5009a1d58
#
_entry.id   90fffb94108d9bb2bd236fd5009a1d58
#
_cell.length_a   1.000
_cell.length_b   1.000
_cell.length_c   1.000
_cell.angle_alpha   90.00
_cell.angle_beta   90.00
_cell.angle_gamma   90.00
#
_symmetry.space_group_name_H-M   'P 1'
#
loop_
_entity.id
_entity.type
_entity.pdbx_description
1 polymer ?
#
loop_
_entity_poly.entity_id
_entity_poly.type
_entity_poly.pdbx_seq_one_letter_code
_entity_poly.pdbx_strand_id
1 'polypeptide(L)'
;MFFHKKDPIHTVKIDEPNPRFAQLLLEQFGGATGELTAALQYWTQSFHCENAGIRDMLQDIALEEFGHLEMVGRMIEAHTKNVDQTEAYKSTLFAVRGVGPHLLDSQGNTWTASYVNEGGDVVRDLRANIAAEAGARQTYEELIKLSTDEGSKKTLVHLLTREISHTQMFMKALDSLGKLTDPMFGNIQPDN
;
A
#
# COMPACT_ATOMS: atom_id res chain seq x y z
N MET A 1 13.25 -11.11 -22.21
CA MET A 1 13.32 -9.62 -22.23
C MET A 1 12.80 -9.14 -20.90
N PHE A 2 13.51 -8.21 -20.25
CA PHE A 2 13.11 -7.66 -18.94
C PHE A 2 12.49 -6.29 -19.16
N PHE A 3 11.29 -6.07 -18.58
CA PHE A 3 10.50 -4.85 -18.76
C PHE A 3 10.34 -4.06 -17.45
N HIS A 4 11.35 -4.02 -16.60
CA HIS A 4 11.29 -3.13 -15.45
C HIS A 4 11.34 -1.67 -15.94
N LYS A 5 10.26 -0.94 -15.69
CA LYS A 5 10.20 0.49 -15.96
C LYS A 5 11.05 1.22 -14.93
N LYS A 6 12.13 1.86 -15.39
CA LYS A 6 13.10 2.51 -14.50
C LYS A 6 12.64 3.88 -13.99
N ASP A 7 11.71 4.51 -14.70
CA ASP A 7 11.19 5.82 -14.33
C ASP A 7 9.89 5.62 -13.53
N PRO A 8 9.89 5.87 -12.21
CA PRO A 8 8.67 5.81 -11.42
C PRO A 8 7.69 6.91 -11.89
N ILE A 9 6.38 6.67 -11.69
CA ILE A 9 5.32 7.62 -12.04
C ILE A 9 5.55 8.97 -11.34
N HIS A 10 6.08 8.93 -10.13
CA HIS A 10 6.46 10.11 -9.35
C HIS A 10 7.92 9.97 -8.92
N THR A 11 8.72 11.01 -9.12
CA THR A 11 10.14 11.00 -8.71
C THR A 11 10.24 11.26 -7.22
N VAL A 12 10.74 10.27 -6.50
CA VAL A 12 11.03 10.40 -5.06
C VAL A 12 12.23 11.33 -4.87
N LYS A 13 12.03 12.39 -4.10
CA LYS A 13 13.09 13.29 -3.64
C LYS A 13 12.87 13.57 -2.16
N ILE A 14 13.94 13.58 -1.39
CA ILE A 14 13.94 14.04 -0.01
C ILE A 14 14.94 15.19 0.11
N ASP A 15 14.68 16.13 1.00
CA ASP A 15 15.55 17.27 1.25
C ASP A 15 16.59 16.90 2.32
N GLU A 16 16.15 16.22 3.40
CA GLU A 16 17.02 15.80 4.50
C GLU A 16 16.76 14.34 4.95
N PRO A 17 17.80 13.49 5.08
CA PRO A 17 17.66 12.14 5.61
C PRO A 17 17.15 12.11 7.05
N ASN A 18 16.18 11.24 7.33
CA ASN A 18 15.61 11.03 8.65
C ASN A 18 15.33 9.54 8.89
N PRO A 19 16.24 8.78 9.54
CA PRO A 19 16.07 7.35 9.79
C PRO A 19 14.87 6.99 10.68
N ARG A 20 14.46 7.87 11.57
CA ARG A 20 13.24 7.65 12.38
C ARG A 20 12.00 7.73 11.53
N PHE A 21 11.96 8.67 10.60
CA PHE A 21 10.86 8.75 9.64
C PHE A 21 10.85 7.56 8.67
N ALA A 22 12.04 7.11 8.22
CA ALA A 22 12.16 5.87 7.44
C ALA A 22 11.55 4.66 8.15
N GLN A 23 11.71 4.56 9.47
CA GLN A 23 11.09 3.48 10.25
C GLN A 23 9.56 3.57 10.24
N LEU A 24 8.98 4.77 10.32
CA LEU A 24 7.54 4.96 10.20
C LEU A 24 7.02 4.57 8.81
N LEU A 25 7.79 4.86 7.75
CA LEU A 25 7.46 4.47 6.38
C LEU A 25 7.39 2.94 6.17
N LEU A 26 8.03 2.15 7.04
CA LEU A 26 7.90 0.68 6.99
C LEU A 26 6.45 0.22 7.16
N GLU A 27 5.58 1.01 7.82
CA GLU A 27 4.15 0.70 7.91
C GLU A 27 3.50 0.55 6.53
N GLN A 28 3.87 1.43 5.59
CA GLN A 28 3.38 1.36 4.21
C GLN A 28 4.19 0.40 3.33
N PHE A 29 5.37 -0.05 3.75
CA PHE A 29 6.16 -1.02 3.00
C PHE A 29 5.78 -2.46 3.35
N GLY A 30 5.85 -2.82 4.63
CA GLY A 30 5.67 -4.19 5.13
C GLY A 30 4.57 -4.34 6.20
N GLY A 31 3.80 -3.28 6.45
CA GLY A 31 2.66 -3.34 7.36
C GLY A 31 1.44 -4.06 6.78
N ALA A 32 0.47 -4.36 7.65
CA ALA A 32 -0.72 -5.12 7.28
C ALA A 32 -1.59 -4.45 6.21
N THR A 33 -1.63 -3.13 6.18
CA THR A 33 -2.35 -2.32 5.17
C THR A 33 -1.39 -1.57 4.24
N GLY A 34 -0.14 -2.03 4.14
CA GLY A 34 0.86 -1.42 3.28
C GLY A 34 0.83 -1.96 1.85
N GLU A 35 1.63 -1.33 0.99
CA GLU A 35 1.66 -1.53 -0.45
C GLU A 35 1.92 -2.99 -0.88
N LEU A 36 2.80 -3.71 -0.17
CA LEU A 36 3.06 -5.11 -0.48
C LEU A 36 1.81 -5.97 -0.27
N THR A 37 1.07 -5.72 0.80
CA THR A 37 -0.18 -6.44 1.10
C THR A 37 -1.24 -6.13 0.04
N ALA A 38 -1.44 -4.85 -0.30
CA ALA A 38 -2.38 -4.41 -1.31
C ALA A 38 -2.08 -5.03 -2.68
N ALA A 39 -0.82 -4.94 -3.13
CA ALA A 39 -0.38 -5.50 -4.40
C ALA A 39 -0.68 -7.01 -4.50
N LEU A 40 -0.28 -7.79 -3.49
CA LEU A 40 -0.50 -9.23 -3.48
C LEU A 40 -1.98 -9.60 -3.31
N GLN A 41 -2.74 -8.83 -2.54
CA GLN A 41 -4.17 -9.04 -2.34
C GLN A 41 -4.94 -8.91 -3.65
N TYR A 42 -4.81 -7.79 -4.35
CA TYR A 42 -5.53 -7.52 -5.59
C TYR A 42 -5.08 -8.44 -6.72
N TRP A 43 -3.78 -8.74 -6.77
CA TRP A 43 -3.24 -9.72 -7.72
C TRP A 43 -3.84 -11.10 -7.51
N THR A 44 -3.87 -11.59 -6.27
CA THR A 44 -4.40 -12.93 -5.94
C THR A 44 -5.91 -13.00 -6.19
N GLN A 45 -6.68 -11.99 -5.77
CA GLN A 45 -8.11 -11.90 -6.01
C GLN A 45 -8.46 -11.93 -7.52
N SER A 46 -7.60 -11.38 -8.37
CA SER A 46 -7.83 -11.35 -9.81
C SER A 46 -7.99 -12.74 -10.43
N PHE A 47 -7.29 -13.75 -9.91
CA PHE A 47 -7.38 -15.12 -10.39
C PHE A 47 -8.71 -15.81 -10.03
N HIS A 48 -9.40 -15.32 -9.03
CA HIS A 48 -10.70 -15.84 -8.59
C HIS A 48 -11.89 -15.06 -9.21
N CYS A 49 -11.62 -13.96 -9.90
CA CYS A 49 -12.64 -13.10 -10.48
C CYS A 49 -13.03 -13.56 -11.89
N GLU A 50 -14.26 -14.03 -12.08
CA GLU A 50 -14.78 -14.45 -13.40
C GLU A 50 -15.11 -13.27 -14.32
N ASN A 51 -15.49 -12.11 -13.75
CA ASN A 51 -15.75 -10.89 -14.53
C ASN A 51 -14.44 -10.35 -15.11
N ALA A 52 -14.29 -10.43 -16.44
CA ALA A 52 -13.06 -10.07 -17.13
C ALA A 52 -12.64 -8.61 -16.90
N GLY A 53 -13.59 -7.67 -16.89
CA GLY A 53 -13.30 -6.24 -16.67
C GLY A 53 -12.84 -5.95 -15.24
N ILE A 54 -13.46 -6.59 -14.23
CA ILE A 54 -13.05 -6.44 -12.84
C ILE A 54 -11.70 -7.12 -12.61
N ARG A 55 -11.47 -8.29 -13.20
CA ARG A 55 -10.17 -8.98 -13.13
C ARG A 55 -9.04 -8.11 -13.67
N ASP A 56 -9.24 -7.51 -14.84
CA ASP A 56 -8.28 -6.63 -15.50
C ASP A 56 -7.97 -5.40 -14.62
N MET A 57 -9.01 -4.76 -14.09
CA MET A 57 -8.88 -3.66 -13.13
C MET A 57 -8.10 -4.07 -11.87
N LEU A 58 -8.36 -5.24 -11.30
CA LEU A 58 -7.64 -5.74 -10.13
C LEU A 58 -6.15 -5.95 -10.43
N GLN A 59 -5.81 -6.45 -11.62
CA GLN A 59 -4.43 -6.63 -12.06
C GLN A 59 -3.73 -5.30 -12.30
N ASP A 60 -4.39 -4.34 -12.94
CA ASP A 60 -3.84 -3.00 -13.17
C ASP A 60 -3.53 -2.29 -11.85
N ILE A 61 -4.48 -2.30 -10.90
CA ILE A 61 -4.26 -1.71 -9.57
C ILE A 61 -3.13 -2.43 -8.85
N ALA A 62 -3.10 -3.77 -8.85
CA ALA A 62 -2.03 -4.54 -8.22
C ALA A 62 -0.63 -4.18 -8.74
N LEU A 63 -0.49 -3.96 -10.05
CA LEU A 63 0.76 -3.53 -10.66
C LEU A 63 1.11 -2.08 -10.27
N GLU A 64 0.12 -1.22 -10.10
CA GLU A 64 0.33 0.13 -9.61
C GLU A 64 0.81 0.11 -8.14
N GLU A 65 0.24 -0.77 -7.29
CA GLU A 65 0.68 -0.94 -5.89
C GLU A 65 2.13 -1.45 -5.78
N PHE A 66 2.61 -2.28 -6.71
CA PHE A 66 4.03 -2.59 -6.78
C PHE A 66 4.88 -1.35 -7.11
N GLY A 67 4.36 -0.42 -7.92
CA GLY A 67 4.99 0.87 -8.17
C GLY A 67 5.00 1.77 -6.93
N HIS A 68 3.93 1.77 -6.14
CA HIS A 68 3.84 2.47 -4.86
C HIS A 68 4.83 1.87 -3.85
N LEU A 69 4.91 0.55 -3.76
CA LEU A 69 5.90 -0.15 -2.93
C LEU A 69 7.33 0.29 -3.30
N GLU A 70 7.65 0.42 -4.61
CA GLU A 70 8.95 0.93 -5.06
C GLU A 70 9.17 2.37 -4.58
N MET A 71 8.16 3.25 -4.68
CA MET A 71 8.28 4.65 -4.23
C MET A 71 8.51 4.75 -2.72
N VAL A 72 7.76 3.99 -1.91
CA VAL A 72 7.97 3.91 -0.45
C VAL A 72 9.36 3.36 -0.14
N GLY A 73 9.79 2.29 -0.83
CA GLY A 73 11.12 1.71 -0.68
C GLY A 73 12.25 2.70 -0.98
N ARG A 74 12.11 3.50 -2.05
CA ARG A 74 13.07 4.56 -2.40
C ARG A 74 13.11 5.68 -1.37
N MET A 75 11.97 6.06 -0.77
CA MET A 75 11.95 7.02 0.35
C MET A 75 12.72 6.46 1.56
N ILE A 76 12.47 5.20 1.93
CA ILE A 76 13.18 4.53 3.04
C ILE A 76 14.69 4.50 2.76
N GLU A 77 15.09 4.10 1.55
CA GLU A 77 16.50 4.09 1.15
C GLU A 77 17.11 5.49 1.30
N ALA A 78 16.46 6.52 0.76
CA ALA A 78 16.94 7.88 0.78
C ALA A 78 17.09 8.42 2.22
N HIS A 79 16.13 8.13 3.11
CA HIS A 79 16.18 8.53 4.51
C HIS A 79 17.20 7.76 5.37
N THR A 80 17.71 6.61 4.89
CA THR A 80 18.66 5.77 5.63
C THR A 80 20.07 5.76 5.04
N LYS A 81 20.23 6.19 3.79
CA LYS A 81 21.51 6.21 3.09
C LYS A 81 22.34 7.43 3.48
N ASN A 82 23.65 7.20 3.68
CA ASN A 82 24.61 8.27 4.01
C ASN A 82 24.27 9.06 5.29
N VAL A 83 23.58 8.43 6.23
CA VAL A 83 23.26 9.04 7.52
C VAL A 83 24.43 8.80 8.48
N ASP A 84 24.82 9.86 9.23
CA ASP A 84 25.78 9.73 10.31
C ASP A 84 25.29 8.76 11.38
N GLN A 85 26.23 8.04 12.01
CA GLN A 85 25.96 7.08 13.10
C GLN A 85 25.58 7.81 14.41
N THR A 86 24.55 8.66 14.31
CA THR A 86 24.00 9.43 15.43
C THR A 86 23.18 8.54 16.38
N GLU A 87 22.86 9.04 17.57
CA GLU A 87 21.93 8.34 18.47
C GLU A 87 20.53 8.18 17.85
N ALA A 88 20.13 9.09 16.96
CA ALA A 88 18.90 8.98 16.20
C ALA A 88 18.90 7.75 15.28
N TYR A 89 20.01 7.50 14.56
CA TYR A 89 20.17 6.30 13.71
C TYR A 89 20.25 5.03 14.56
N LYS A 90 21.07 5.04 15.63
CA LYS A 90 21.28 3.89 16.52
C LYS A 90 20.00 3.42 17.21
N SER A 91 19.02 4.29 17.39
CA SER A 91 17.71 3.97 17.97
C SER A 91 16.71 3.40 16.98
N THR A 92 17.10 3.20 15.70
CA THR A 92 16.23 2.65 14.66
C THR A 92 16.56 1.20 14.35
N LEU A 93 15.62 0.51 13.69
CA LEU A 93 15.82 -0.85 13.18
C LEU A 93 17.00 -0.93 12.18
N PHE A 94 17.29 0.15 11.48
CA PHE A 94 18.33 0.20 10.44
C PHE A 94 19.75 0.10 10.99
N ALA A 95 19.97 0.43 12.28
CA ALA A 95 21.25 0.23 12.93
C ALA A 95 21.71 -1.25 12.95
N VAL A 96 20.76 -2.18 12.98
CA VAL A 96 21.01 -3.62 13.01
C VAL A 96 20.69 -4.28 11.67
N ARG A 97 19.65 -3.81 10.99
CA ARG A 97 19.17 -4.40 9.74
C ARG A 97 19.91 -3.89 8.50
N GLY A 98 20.52 -2.70 8.57
CA GLY A 98 21.15 -2.03 7.43
C GLY A 98 20.24 -1.05 6.69
N VAL A 99 20.79 -0.38 5.72
CA VAL A 99 20.14 0.64 4.89
C VAL A 99 19.05 0.04 4.00
N GLY A 100 17.99 0.79 3.78
CA GLY A 100 16.91 0.46 2.86
C GLY A 100 15.72 -0.23 3.50
N PRO A 101 14.71 -0.58 2.69
CA PRO A 101 13.50 -1.20 3.20
C PRO A 101 13.72 -2.66 3.63
N HIS A 102 12.92 -3.08 4.60
CA HIS A 102 12.83 -4.45 5.08
C HIS A 102 11.37 -4.88 5.12
N LEU A 103 11.09 -6.18 5.02
CA LEU A 103 9.73 -6.74 5.11
C LEU A 103 9.25 -6.75 6.57
N LEU A 104 9.13 -5.56 7.13
CA LEU A 104 8.71 -5.27 8.50
C LEU A 104 7.72 -4.13 8.48
N ASP A 105 6.88 -4.06 9.52
CA ASP A 105 6.13 -2.84 9.85
C ASP A 105 6.98 -1.84 10.65
N SER A 106 6.39 -0.73 11.04
CA SER A 106 7.06 0.34 11.81
C SER A 106 7.48 -0.10 13.23
N GLN A 107 6.93 -1.17 13.75
CA GLN A 107 7.25 -1.76 15.06
C GLN A 107 8.26 -2.90 14.98
N GLY A 108 8.63 -3.32 13.76
CA GLY A 108 9.56 -4.43 13.53
C GLY A 108 8.91 -5.80 13.43
N ASN A 109 7.58 -5.88 13.35
CA ASN A 109 6.90 -7.14 13.09
C ASN A 109 7.08 -7.53 11.62
N THR A 110 7.38 -8.81 11.39
CA THR A 110 7.63 -9.33 10.05
C THR A 110 6.33 -9.41 9.25
N TRP A 111 6.38 -8.97 8.00
CA TRP A 111 5.27 -9.17 7.06
C TRP A 111 4.90 -10.64 6.94
N THR A 112 3.61 -10.92 6.80
CA THR A 112 3.09 -12.28 6.65
C THR A 112 1.99 -12.33 5.59
N ALA A 113 1.92 -13.45 4.88
CA ALA A 113 0.86 -13.71 3.91
C ALA A 113 -0.56 -13.72 4.53
N SER A 114 -0.68 -13.86 5.86
CA SER A 114 -1.96 -13.76 6.57
C SER A 114 -2.60 -12.37 6.53
N TYR A 115 -1.85 -11.35 6.11
CA TYR A 115 -2.39 -10.02 5.86
C TYR A 115 -3.21 -9.93 4.56
N VAL A 116 -2.95 -10.83 3.60
CA VAL A 116 -3.64 -10.87 2.32
C VAL A 116 -5.08 -11.35 2.53
N ASN A 117 -6.03 -10.47 2.30
CA ASN A 117 -7.46 -10.75 2.49
C ASN A 117 -8.11 -11.09 1.15
N GLU A 118 -8.19 -12.38 0.84
CA GLU A 118 -8.87 -12.91 -0.34
C GLU A 118 -9.85 -14.00 0.07
N GLY A 119 -10.95 -14.18 -0.64
CA GLY A 119 -11.99 -15.14 -0.29
C GLY A 119 -12.66 -15.81 -1.47
N GLY A 120 -12.28 -15.47 -2.71
CA GLY A 120 -12.85 -16.04 -3.91
C GLY A 120 -14.27 -15.57 -4.23
N ASP A 121 -14.81 -14.60 -3.49
CA ASP A 121 -16.08 -13.92 -3.78
C ASP A 121 -15.79 -12.46 -4.16
N VAL A 122 -16.11 -12.09 -5.38
CA VAL A 122 -15.77 -10.77 -5.94
C VAL A 122 -16.40 -9.61 -5.16
N VAL A 123 -17.62 -9.77 -4.65
CA VAL A 123 -18.32 -8.71 -3.89
C VAL A 123 -17.67 -8.52 -2.52
N ARG A 124 -17.39 -9.63 -1.84
CA ARG A 124 -16.67 -9.64 -0.57
C ARG A 124 -15.27 -9.03 -0.74
N ASP A 125 -14.54 -9.44 -1.76
CA ASP A 125 -13.17 -9.02 -2.02
C ASP A 125 -13.10 -7.52 -2.37
N LEU A 126 -13.97 -7.01 -3.24
CA LEU A 126 -14.06 -5.57 -3.52
C LEU A 126 -14.36 -4.73 -2.28
N ARG A 127 -15.18 -5.21 -1.35
CA ARG A 127 -15.46 -4.51 -0.09
C ARG A 127 -14.26 -4.54 0.85
N ALA A 128 -13.53 -5.66 0.90
CA ALA A 128 -12.27 -5.76 1.64
C ALA A 128 -11.22 -4.79 1.07
N ASN A 129 -11.17 -4.63 -0.24
CA ASN A 129 -10.27 -3.69 -0.91
C ASN A 129 -10.58 -2.24 -0.56
N ILE A 130 -11.87 -1.83 -0.57
CA ILE A 130 -12.27 -0.48 -0.12
C ILE A 130 -11.83 -0.22 1.33
N ALA A 131 -11.93 -1.22 2.21
CA ALA A 131 -11.46 -1.09 3.59
C ALA A 131 -9.93 -1.01 3.69
N ALA A 132 -9.20 -1.78 2.87
CA ALA A 132 -7.73 -1.73 2.80
C ALA A 132 -7.24 -0.35 2.35
N GLU A 133 -7.81 0.19 1.25
CA GLU A 133 -7.49 1.54 0.76
C GLU A 133 -7.78 2.63 1.82
N ALA A 134 -8.89 2.48 2.55
CA ALA A 134 -9.21 3.41 3.63
C ALA A 134 -8.17 3.38 4.76
N GLY A 135 -7.62 2.21 5.07
CA GLY A 135 -6.53 2.03 6.03
C GLY A 135 -5.23 2.65 5.54
N ALA A 136 -4.83 2.35 4.29
CA ALA A 136 -3.64 2.93 3.66
C ALA A 136 -3.72 4.46 3.61
N ARG A 137 -4.87 5.01 3.17
CA ARG A 137 -5.15 6.45 3.16
C ARG A 137 -4.94 7.08 4.55
N GLN A 138 -5.49 6.48 5.61
CA GLN A 138 -5.33 6.99 6.97
C GLN A 138 -3.86 7.02 7.39
N THR A 139 -3.11 5.96 7.10
CA THR A 139 -1.67 5.89 7.40
C THR A 139 -0.89 6.97 6.64
N TYR A 140 -1.19 7.20 5.35
CA TYR A 140 -0.57 8.29 4.59
C TYR A 140 -0.88 9.66 5.18
N GLU A 141 -2.12 9.93 5.60
CA GLU A 141 -2.47 11.20 6.26
C GLU A 141 -1.64 11.43 7.54
N GLU A 142 -1.42 10.39 8.35
CA GLU A 142 -0.58 10.51 9.55
C GLU A 142 0.90 10.69 9.20
N LEU A 143 1.43 9.95 8.22
CA LEU A 143 2.80 10.12 7.76
C LEU A 143 3.06 11.53 7.20
N ILE A 144 2.11 12.12 6.46
CA ILE A 144 2.19 13.49 5.97
C ILE A 144 2.27 14.49 7.13
N LYS A 145 1.46 14.32 8.16
CA LYS A 145 1.49 15.18 9.37
C LYS A 145 2.81 15.06 10.14
N LEU A 146 3.38 13.87 10.21
CA LEU A 146 4.61 13.58 10.93
C LEU A 146 5.87 13.99 10.15
N SER A 147 5.80 14.07 8.84
CA SER A 147 6.94 14.45 8.01
C SER A 147 7.29 15.93 8.18
N THR A 148 8.57 16.21 8.38
CA THR A 148 9.13 17.57 8.32
C THR A 148 9.76 17.88 6.95
N ASP A 149 9.88 16.88 6.08
CA ASP A 149 10.53 16.95 4.78
C ASP A 149 9.51 17.18 3.66
N GLU A 150 9.62 18.30 2.96
CA GLU A 150 8.66 18.68 1.92
C GLU A 150 8.73 17.77 0.68
N GLY A 151 9.89 17.21 0.38
CA GLY A 151 10.05 16.23 -0.68
C GLY A 151 9.27 14.94 -0.40
N SER A 152 9.40 14.42 0.81
CA SER A 152 8.63 13.26 1.29
C SER A 152 7.12 13.54 1.28
N LYS A 153 6.68 14.71 1.78
CA LYS A 153 5.26 15.08 1.75
C LYS A 153 4.66 15.05 0.36
N LYS A 154 5.38 15.56 -0.64
CA LYS A 154 4.90 15.54 -2.03
C LYS A 154 4.68 14.12 -2.54
N THR A 155 5.59 13.20 -2.24
CA THR A 155 5.46 11.79 -2.63
C THR A 155 4.29 11.14 -1.89
N LEU A 156 4.17 11.37 -0.58
CA LEU A 156 3.07 10.82 0.23
C LEU A 156 1.69 11.35 -0.20
N VAL A 157 1.58 12.63 -0.57
CA VAL A 157 0.34 13.21 -1.11
C VAL A 157 -0.01 12.60 -2.47
N HIS A 158 0.99 12.29 -3.30
CA HIS A 158 0.74 11.58 -4.55
C HIS A 158 0.17 10.18 -4.28
N LEU A 159 0.80 9.40 -3.40
CA LEU A 159 0.34 8.06 -3.00
C LEU A 159 -1.09 8.13 -2.41
N LEU A 160 -1.32 9.01 -1.44
CA LEU A 160 -2.66 9.25 -0.87
C LEU A 160 -3.72 9.50 -1.95
N THR A 161 -3.39 10.26 -2.99
CA THR A 161 -4.32 10.54 -4.10
C THR A 161 -4.64 9.27 -4.89
N ARG A 162 -3.70 8.35 -5.02
CA ARG A 162 -3.93 7.08 -5.70
C ARG A 162 -4.86 6.17 -4.91
N GLU A 163 -4.68 6.05 -3.59
CA GLU A 163 -5.59 5.29 -2.71
C GLU A 163 -7.06 5.75 -2.85
N ILE A 164 -7.28 7.07 -2.95
CA ILE A 164 -8.62 7.63 -3.21
C ILE A 164 -9.15 7.19 -4.58
N SER A 165 -8.28 7.16 -5.59
CA SER A 165 -8.65 6.73 -6.96
C SER A 165 -8.99 5.25 -6.99
N HIS A 166 -8.21 4.39 -6.34
CA HIS A 166 -8.45 2.96 -6.25
C HIS A 166 -9.77 2.67 -5.51
N THR A 167 -10.02 3.35 -4.38
CA THR A 167 -11.32 3.28 -3.68
C THR A 167 -12.48 3.56 -4.64
N GLN A 168 -12.39 4.62 -5.45
CA GLN A 168 -13.44 4.96 -6.41
C GLN A 168 -13.61 3.88 -7.50
N MET A 169 -12.51 3.26 -7.95
CA MET A 169 -12.55 2.18 -8.92
C MET A 169 -13.26 0.94 -8.35
N PHE A 170 -12.94 0.53 -7.11
CA PHE A 170 -13.61 -0.58 -6.44
C PHE A 170 -15.09 -0.29 -6.18
N MET A 171 -15.45 0.95 -5.81
CA MET A 171 -16.86 1.35 -5.67
C MET A 171 -17.61 1.27 -6.99
N LYS A 172 -17.02 1.73 -8.10
CA LYS A 172 -17.62 1.59 -9.44
C LYS A 172 -17.77 0.14 -9.87
N ALA A 173 -16.82 -0.72 -9.53
CA ALA A 173 -16.93 -2.16 -9.79
C ALA A 173 -18.12 -2.78 -9.01
N LEU A 174 -18.29 -2.45 -7.72
CA LEU A 174 -19.45 -2.87 -6.94
C LEU A 174 -20.76 -2.34 -7.52
N ASP A 175 -20.78 -1.08 -7.96
CA ASP A 175 -21.97 -0.48 -8.58
C ASP A 175 -22.35 -1.21 -9.87
N SER A 176 -21.38 -1.57 -10.70
CA SER A 176 -21.60 -2.35 -11.93
C SER A 176 -22.21 -3.74 -11.68
N LEU A 177 -22.02 -4.28 -10.49
CA LEU A 177 -22.61 -5.55 -10.04
C LEU A 177 -23.96 -5.35 -9.33
N GLY A 178 -24.43 -4.10 -9.17
CA GLY A 178 -25.63 -3.76 -8.37
C GLY A 178 -25.43 -3.99 -6.86
N LYS A 179 -24.17 -4.02 -6.38
CA LYS A 179 -23.81 -4.39 -5.02
C LYS A 179 -23.24 -3.25 -4.16
N LEU A 180 -23.19 -2.03 -4.69
CA LEU A 180 -22.63 -0.89 -3.95
C LEU A 180 -23.44 -0.58 -2.68
N THR A 181 -24.75 -0.55 -2.79
CA THR A 181 -25.67 -0.22 -1.68
C THR A 181 -26.45 -1.42 -1.13
N ASP A 182 -26.23 -2.60 -1.71
CA ASP A 182 -26.90 -3.83 -1.27
C ASP A 182 -26.34 -4.25 0.11
N PRO A 183 -27.17 -4.29 1.17
CA PRO A 183 -26.74 -4.74 2.49
C PRO A 183 -26.50 -6.24 2.56
N MET A 184 -26.98 -7.00 1.57
CA MET A 184 -26.84 -8.45 1.54
C MET A 184 -25.50 -8.84 0.91
N PHE A 185 -24.75 -9.67 1.61
CA PHE A 185 -23.41 -10.09 1.21
C PHE A 185 -23.37 -11.45 0.51
N GLY A 186 -24.50 -12.13 0.35
CA GLY A 186 -24.54 -13.47 -0.21
C GLY A 186 -25.80 -13.72 -1.05
N ASN A 187 -25.89 -14.97 -1.55
CA ASN A 187 -26.98 -15.42 -2.40
C ASN A 187 -28.12 -16.08 -1.61
N ILE A 188 -27.98 -16.22 -0.29
CA ILE A 188 -28.99 -16.80 0.59
C ILE A 188 -29.75 -15.68 1.26
N GLN A 189 -31.09 -15.70 1.16
CA GLN A 189 -31.96 -14.72 1.82
C GLN A 189 -31.87 -14.92 3.35
N PRO A 190 -31.67 -13.85 4.13
CA PRO A 190 -31.75 -13.94 5.59
C PRO A 190 -33.18 -14.24 6.04
N ASP A 191 -33.33 -14.83 7.21
CA ASP A 191 -34.62 -14.98 7.86
C ASP A 191 -35.22 -13.59 8.23
N ASN A 192 -36.55 -13.46 8.07
CA ASN A 192 -37.24 -12.22 8.41
C ASN A 192 -37.46 -12.11 9.93
#